data_9b2c7196ccf316fca64b89e4af57991c
#
_entry.id   9b2c7196ccf316fca64b89e4af57991c
#
_cell.length_a   1.000
_cell.length_b   1.000
_cell.length_c   1.000
_cell.angle_alpha   90.00
_cell.angle_beta   90.00
_cell.angle_gamma   90.00
#
_symmetry.space_group_name_H-M   'P 1'
#
loop_
_entity.id
_entity.type
_entity.pdbx_description
1 polymer ?
#
loop_
_entity_poly.entity_id
_entity_poly.type
_entity_poly.pdbx_seq_one_letter_code
_entity_poly.pdbx_strand_id
1 'polypeptide(L)'
;YIDRVNMSVAIIPMAEEFGWGPAKQGSVLSSFFVGYLLLQILGGSLADRFGGKIVLGLGVILWSLFTLLTPLAATIGLGILVLNRILMGMGEAVTFPSVYALLARWVPVAERSRAMGVINSGIPLGTVFALIVTPIIVQAYGWEWAFYSFAILGFIWAAIWFRVAASEPGKHPRISAHELAHIQSDGEPSKIQSAPPMIELLKSRAIQAIMVAHFCNNWSLFLLLTWLPTFINKGLGVDYSSIGYFTMVPFIVSFLSLNIAGGIADRMIKSGMAVIKVRKIMQTISLGGMAAAMMVVGYAETIWVAIAIMTVSNALGSAAVGGFVVNHMDIAPKYAGTLMGITNTMAAVPGIIGVYTAGLILELTGSWVLVFQLAGTISLFGMLFYLRFASADKQFD
;
A
#
# COMPACT_ATOMS: atom_id res chain seq x y z
N TYR A 1 -5.51 1.07 6.32
CA TYR A 1 -4.17 1.64 6.53
C TYR A 1 -3.93 2.10 7.97
N ILE A 2 -4.97 2.46 8.72
CA ILE A 2 -4.84 2.83 10.14
C ILE A 2 -4.11 1.71 10.92
N ASP A 3 -4.57 0.48 10.79
CA ASP A 3 -4.02 -0.67 11.53
C ASP A 3 -2.57 -1.01 11.14
N ARG A 4 -2.20 -0.81 9.87
CA ARG A 4 -0.82 -1.01 9.41
C ARG A 4 0.14 -0.01 10.04
N VAL A 5 -0.26 1.26 10.04
CA VAL A 5 0.55 2.37 10.52
C VAL A 5 0.58 2.41 12.05
N ASN A 6 -0.54 2.06 12.70
CA ASN A 6 -0.60 1.97 14.15
C ASN A 6 0.55 1.13 14.73
N MET A 7 0.80 -0.06 14.16
CA MET A 7 1.89 -0.92 14.60
C MET A 7 3.27 -0.25 14.45
N SER A 8 3.51 0.52 13.37
CA SER A 8 4.81 1.18 13.15
C SER A 8 5.15 2.24 14.20
N VAL A 9 4.13 2.81 14.83
CA VAL A 9 4.27 3.77 15.94
C VAL A 9 4.28 3.06 17.28
N ALA A 10 3.35 2.13 17.50
CA ALA A 10 3.23 1.39 18.76
C ALA A 10 4.39 0.43 19.03
N ILE A 11 5.10 -0.05 17.98
CA ILE A 11 6.27 -0.94 18.14
C ILE A 11 7.39 -0.29 18.96
N ILE A 12 7.47 1.04 19.00
CA ILE A 12 8.52 1.76 19.73
C ILE A 12 8.39 1.51 21.25
N PRO A 13 7.28 1.88 21.92
CA PRO A 13 7.10 1.57 23.35
C PRO A 13 6.99 0.06 23.62
N MET A 14 6.40 -0.74 22.72
CA MET A 14 6.38 -2.20 22.87
C MET A 14 7.79 -2.79 22.90
N ALA A 15 8.69 -2.31 22.03
CA ALA A 15 10.06 -2.78 21.99
C ALA A 15 10.84 -2.42 23.27
N GLU A 16 10.56 -1.27 23.86
CA GLU A 16 11.13 -0.89 25.18
C GLU A 16 10.61 -1.78 26.30
N GLU A 17 9.31 -2.03 26.35
CA GLU A 17 8.66 -2.84 27.38
C GLU A 17 9.10 -4.32 27.33
N PHE A 18 9.14 -4.91 26.13
CA PHE A 18 9.46 -6.33 25.95
C PHE A 18 10.94 -6.61 25.65
N GLY A 19 11.80 -5.59 25.60
CA GLY A 19 13.22 -5.74 25.31
C GLY A 19 13.49 -6.28 23.89
N TRP A 20 12.75 -5.78 22.87
CA TRP A 20 12.93 -6.22 21.49
C TRP A 20 13.98 -5.40 20.75
N GLY A 21 15.05 -6.06 20.31
CA GLY A 21 15.98 -5.50 19.34
C GLY A 21 15.34 -5.28 17.96
N PRO A 22 16.04 -4.57 17.06
CA PRO A 22 15.51 -4.20 15.74
C PRO A 22 15.09 -5.39 14.86
N ALA A 23 15.79 -6.54 14.93
CA ALA A 23 15.42 -7.73 14.16
C ALA A 23 14.07 -8.31 14.61
N LYS A 24 13.77 -8.32 15.92
CA LYS A 24 12.47 -8.74 16.44
C LYS A 24 11.37 -7.76 16.02
N GLN A 25 11.63 -6.46 16.09
CA GLN A 25 10.70 -5.43 15.57
C GLN A 25 10.42 -5.64 14.09
N GLY A 26 11.46 -5.86 13.28
CA GLY A 26 11.34 -6.17 11.86
C GLY A 26 10.50 -7.42 11.59
N SER A 27 10.62 -8.47 12.41
CA SER A 27 9.79 -9.68 12.32
C SER A 27 8.31 -9.40 12.55
N VAL A 28 7.97 -8.59 13.56
CA VAL A 28 6.59 -8.20 13.86
C VAL A 28 6.02 -7.33 12.74
N LEU A 29 6.78 -6.34 12.26
CA LEU A 29 6.34 -5.42 11.22
C LEU A 29 6.15 -6.12 9.87
N SER A 30 7.04 -7.05 9.51
CA SER A 30 7.00 -7.77 8.24
C SER A 30 5.96 -8.89 8.18
N SER A 31 5.64 -9.49 9.32
CA SER A 31 4.73 -10.66 9.42
C SER A 31 3.32 -10.38 8.86
N PHE A 32 2.84 -9.16 8.99
CA PHE A 32 1.59 -8.72 8.38
C PHE A 32 1.57 -8.97 6.85
N PHE A 33 2.65 -8.63 6.16
CA PHE A 33 2.74 -8.78 4.71
C PHE A 33 2.78 -10.25 4.26
N VAL A 34 3.25 -11.16 5.11
CA VAL A 34 3.17 -12.62 4.86
C VAL A 34 1.70 -13.04 4.74
N GLY A 35 0.88 -12.69 5.72
CA GLY A 35 -0.55 -12.99 5.69
C GLY A 35 -1.27 -12.33 4.52
N TYR A 36 -0.96 -11.07 4.27
CA TYR A 36 -1.50 -10.30 3.17
C TYR A 36 -1.21 -10.97 1.80
N LEU A 37 0.03 -11.42 1.57
CA LEU A 37 0.43 -12.10 0.36
C LEU A 37 -0.29 -13.44 0.17
N LEU A 38 -0.41 -14.25 1.24
CA LEU A 38 -1.02 -15.58 1.20
C LEU A 38 -2.48 -15.55 0.75
N LEU A 39 -3.26 -14.58 1.20
CA LEU A 39 -4.70 -14.55 0.92
C LEU A 39 -5.09 -13.57 -0.20
N GLN A 40 -4.18 -12.73 -0.69
CA GLN A 40 -4.48 -11.74 -1.72
C GLN A 40 -5.01 -12.36 -3.02
N ILE A 41 -4.40 -13.46 -3.48
CA ILE A 41 -4.84 -14.16 -4.71
C ILE A 41 -6.18 -14.86 -4.48
N LEU A 42 -6.35 -15.52 -3.35
CA LEU A 42 -7.59 -16.21 -2.99
C LEU A 42 -8.74 -15.24 -2.73
N GLY A 43 -8.44 -14.04 -2.24
CA GLY A 43 -9.42 -13.00 -1.94
C GLY A 43 -10.28 -12.60 -3.14
N GLY A 44 -9.69 -12.58 -4.34
CA GLY A 44 -10.43 -12.36 -5.59
C GLY A 44 -11.49 -13.43 -5.84
N SER A 45 -11.09 -14.69 -5.81
CA SER A 45 -12.02 -15.82 -6.00
C SER A 45 -13.12 -15.88 -4.94
N LEU A 46 -12.80 -15.51 -3.69
CA LEU A 46 -13.79 -15.41 -2.61
C LEU A 46 -14.79 -14.28 -2.89
N ALA A 47 -14.31 -13.10 -3.31
CA ALA A 47 -15.16 -11.96 -3.63
C ALA A 47 -16.09 -12.23 -4.82
N ASP A 48 -15.61 -12.97 -5.83
CA ASP A 48 -16.41 -13.36 -7.00
C ASP A 48 -17.49 -14.40 -6.61
N ARG A 49 -17.14 -15.37 -5.75
CA ARG A 49 -18.03 -16.48 -5.36
C ARG A 49 -19.08 -16.06 -4.33
N PHE A 50 -18.69 -15.34 -3.29
CA PHE A 50 -19.54 -15.00 -2.15
C PHE A 50 -20.07 -13.56 -2.18
N GLY A 51 -19.59 -12.73 -3.12
CA GLY A 51 -19.93 -11.32 -3.27
C GLY A 51 -19.08 -10.40 -2.40
N GLY A 52 -18.72 -9.24 -2.96
CA GLY A 52 -17.82 -8.28 -2.31
C GLY A 52 -18.31 -7.76 -0.95
N LYS A 53 -19.64 -7.64 -0.74
CA LYS A 53 -20.20 -7.23 0.56
C LYS A 53 -19.80 -8.17 1.69
N ILE A 54 -20.02 -9.47 1.50
CA ILE A 54 -19.80 -10.49 2.56
C ILE A 54 -18.30 -10.61 2.82
N VAL A 55 -17.51 -10.75 1.76
CA VAL A 55 -16.06 -10.98 1.88
C VAL A 55 -15.36 -9.78 2.52
N LEU A 56 -15.70 -8.54 2.11
CA LEU A 56 -15.15 -7.35 2.73
C LEU A 56 -15.57 -7.23 4.20
N GLY A 57 -16.88 -7.41 4.49
CA GLY A 57 -17.38 -7.30 5.86
C GLY A 57 -16.77 -8.32 6.82
N LEU A 58 -16.62 -9.58 6.38
CA LEU A 58 -15.96 -10.62 7.18
C LEU A 58 -14.43 -10.35 7.30
N GLY A 59 -13.80 -9.85 6.25
CA GLY A 59 -12.41 -9.40 6.29
C GLY A 59 -12.20 -8.34 7.36
N VAL A 60 -13.05 -7.29 7.39
CA VAL A 60 -13.00 -6.23 8.42
C VAL A 60 -13.16 -6.80 9.83
N ILE A 61 -14.15 -7.68 10.05
CA ILE A 61 -14.34 -8.33 11.36
C ILE A 61 -13.08 -9.12 11.76
N LEU A 62 -12.52 -9.88 10.83
CA LEU A 62 -11.37 -10.73 11.09
C LEU A 62 -10.13 -9.89 11.46
N TRP A 63 -9.77 -8.89 10.67
CA TRP A 63 -8.60 -8.08 11.01
C TRP A 63 -8.84 -7.23 12.27
N SER A 64 -10.07 -6.72 12.50
CA SER A 64 -10.39 -6.00 13.73
C SER A 64 -10.28 -6.89 14.97
N LEU A 65 -10.66 -8.17 14.85
CA LEU A 65 -10.48 -9.16 15.92
C LEU A 65 -8.98 -9.35 16.23
N PHE A 66 -8.13 -9.53 15.21
CA PHE A 66 -6.70 -9.68 15.44
C PHE A 66 -6.03 -8.37 15.88
N THR A 67 -6.54 -7.21 15.47
CA THR A 67 -6.14 -5.92 16.04
C THR A 67 -6.46 -5.87 17.54
N LEU A 68 -7.67 -6.25 17.95
CA LEU A 68 -8.09 -6.32 19.35
C LEU A 68 -7.22 -7.29 20.17
N LEU A 69 -6.86 -8.42 19.59
CA LEU A 69 -6.06 -9.46 20.25
C LEU A 69 -4.55 -9.14 20.26
N THR A 70 -4.10 -8.10 19.57
CA THR A 70 -2.66 -7.76 19.48
C THR A 70 -2.01 -7.55 20.84
N PRO A 71 -2.58 -6.80 21.82
CA PRO A 71 -1.98 -6.66 23.14
C PRO A 71 -1.85 -7.99 23.88
N LEU A 72 -2.88 -8.81 23.88
CA LEU A 72 -2.84 -10.15 24.48
C LEU A 72 -1.78 -11.04 23.81
N ALA A 73 -1.69 -11.02 22.48
CA ALA A 73 -0.70 -11.80 21.73
C ALA A 73 0.73 -11.36 22.09
N ALA A 74 0.97 -10.06 22.29
CA ALA A 74 2.27 -9.52 22.68
C ALA A 74 2.70 -9.98 24.06
N THR A 75 1.79 -10.03 25.04
CA THR A 75 2.09 -10.49 26.42
C THR A 75 2.36 -12.00 26.48
N ILE A 76 1.70 -12.81 25.61
CA ILE A 76 1.95 -14.26 25.55
C ILE A 76 3.36 -14.54 24.98
N GLY A 77 3.76 -13.79 23.94
CA GLY A 77 5.11 -13.87 23.40
C GLY A 77 5.21 -13.54 21.92
N LEU A 78 6.43 -13.29 21.47
CA LEU A 78 6.75 -12.82 20.12
C LEU A 78 6.17 -13.73 19.01
N GLY A 79 6.25 -15.06 19.16
CA GLY A 79 5.74 -16.02 18.17
C GLY A 79 4.22 -15.92 17.99
N ILE A 80 3.48 -15.73 19.08
CA ILE A 80 2.02 -15.55 19.04
C ILE A 80 1.66 -14.20 18.42
N LEU A 81 2.41 -13.15 18.74
CA LEU A 81 2.22 -11.85 18.10
C LEU A 81 2.48 -11.91 16.60
N VAL A 82 3.54 -12.57 16.15
CA VAL A 82 3.83 -12.78 14.72
C VAL A 82 2.69 -13.53 14.03
N LEU A 83 2.19 -14.61 14.63
CA LEU A 83 1.03 -15.35 14.10
C LEU A 83 -0.21 -14.45 14.04
N ASN A 84 -0.49 -13.70 15.09
CA ASN A 84 -1.61 -12.75 15.15
C ASN A 84 -1.53 -11.72 14.01
N ARG A 85 -0.34 -11.20 13.72
CA ARG A 85 -0.09 -10.25 12.62
C ARG A 85 -0.28 -10.91 11.25
N ILE A 86 0.13 -12.16 11.06
CA ILE A 86 -0.12 -12.92 9.82
C ILE A 86 -1.64 -13.06 9.60
N LEU A 87 -2.38 -13.50 10.61
CA LEU A 87 -3.84 -13.67 10.53
C LEU A 87 -4.57 -12.35 10.27
N MET A 88 -4.11 -11.25 10.88
CA MET A 88 -4.59 -9.90 10.58
C MET A 88 -4.36 -9.53 9.12
N GLY A 89 -3.14 -9.77 8.59
CA GLY A 89 -2.81 -9.54 7.18
C GLY A 89 -3.68 -10.33 6.22
N MET A 90 -4.00 -11.58 6.55
CA MET A 90 -4.94 -12.40 5.78
C MET A 90 -6.34 -11.76 5.73
N GLY A 91 -6.84 -11.25 6.87
CA GLY A 91 -8.11 -10.54 6.92
C GLY A 91 -8.13 -9.29 6.03
N GLU A 92 -7.05 -8.52 5.99
CA GLU A 92 -6.97 -7.28 5.21
C GLU A 92 -6.75 -7.52 3.70
N ALA A 93 -6.17 -8.66 3.32
CA ALA A 93 -5.84 -9.00 1.93
C ALA A 93 -7.05 -9.01 0.98
N VAL A 94 -8.25 -9.30 1.49
CA VAL A 94 -9.48 -9.35 0.68
C VAL A 94 -10.07 -7.98 0.35
N THR A 95 -9.53 -6.89 0.91
CA THR A 95 -10.08 -5.54 0.78
C THR A 95 -10.16 -5.09 -0.68
N PHE A 96 -9.03 -5.01 -1.38
CA PHE A 96 -9.01 -4.55 -2.76
C PHE A 96 -9.78 -5.46 -3.71
N PRO A 97 -9.61 -6.79 -3.68
CA PRO A 97 -10.44 -7.68 -4.50
C PRO A 97 -11.94 -7.46 -4.30
N SER A 98 -12.39 -7.31 -3.04
CA SER A 98 -13.81 -7.07 -2.74
C SER A 98 -14.30 -5.71 -3.24
N VAL A 99 -13.46 -4.66 -3.11
CA VAL A 99 -13.75 -3.32 -3.63
C VAL A 99 -13.89 -3.35 -5.15
N TYR A 100 -12.98 -4.01 -5.87
CA TYR A 100 -13.08 -4.13 -7.33
C TYR A 100 -14.34 -4.90 -7.76
N ALA A 101 -14.69 -5.99 -7.05
CA ALA A 101 -15.90 -6.76 -7.32
C ALA A 101 -17.18 -5.94 -7.10
N LEU A 102 -17.21 -5.07 -6.08
CA LEU A 102 -18.32 -4.15 -5.82
C LEU A 102 -18.39 -3.05 -6.87
N LEU A 103 -17.28 -2.39 -7.19
CA LEU A 103 -17.24 -1.32 -8.20
C LEU A 103 -17.70 -1.82 -9.57
N ALA A 104 -17.34 -3.03 -9.95
CA ALA A 104 -17.75 -3.63 -11.21
C ALA A 104 -19.28 -3.76 -11.33
N ARG A 105 -20.00 -3.88 -10.21
CA ARG A 105 -21.46 -4.06 -10.13
C ARG A 105 -22.22 -2.79 -9.82
N TRP A 106 -21.62 -1.86 -9.06
CA TRP A 106 -22.29 -0.67 -8.53
C TRP A 106 -21.98 0.62 -9.28
N VAL A 107 -20.92 0.64 -10.07
CA VAL A 107 -20.44 1.89 -10.69
C VAL A 107 -20.35 1.71 -12.21
N PRO A 108 -21.02 2.58 -13.00
CA PRO A 108 -20.89 2.62 -14.44
C PRO A 108 -19.43 2.78 -14.87
N VAL A 109 -19.05 2.22 -16.03
CA VAL A 109 -17.66 2.22 -16.52
C VAL A 109 -17.07 3.63 -16.55
N ALA A 110 -17.86 4.61 -17.02
CA ALA A 110 -17.43 6.01 -17.11
C ALA A 110 -17.06 6.66 -15.76
N GLU A 111 -17.60 6.16 -14.63
CA GLU A 111 -17.44 6.73 -13.30
C GLU A 111 -16.45 5.95 -12.42
N ARG A 112 -16.03 4.75 -12.84
CA ARG A 112 -15.15 3.86 -12.06
C ARG A 112 -13.84 4.51 -11.65
N SER A 113 -13.21 5.28 -12.54
CA SER A 113 -11.94 5.96 -12.26
C SER A 113 -12.09 6.98 -11.14
N ARG A 114 -13.20 7.73 -11.12
CA ARG A 114 -13.49 8.69 -10.06
C ARG A 114 -13.76 7.98 -8.73
N ALA A 115 -14.56 6.92 -8.74
CA ALA A 115 -14.85 6.12 -7.54
C ALA A 115 -13.58 5.51 -6.95
N MET A 116 -12.69 4.95 -7.79
CA MET A 116 -11.39 4.44 -7.36
C MET A 116 -10.49 5.54 -6.79
N GLY A 117 -10.51 6.74 -7.36
CA GLY A 117 -9.78 7.89 -6.83
C GLY A 117 -10.20 8.23 -5.40
N VAL A 118 -11.52 8.26 -5.14
CA VAL A 118 -12.08 8.49 -3.80
C VAL A 118 -11.67 7.38 -2.82
N ILE A 119 -11.79 6.11 -3.23
CA ILE A 119 -11.42 4.96 -2.39
C ILE A 119 -9.92 4.99 -2.06
N ASN A 120 -9.07 5.22 -3.06
CA ASN A 120 -7.63 5.27 -2.86
C ASN A 120 -7.17 6.47 -2.01
N SER A 121 -7.94 7.56 -1.97
CA SER A 121 -7.65 8.69 -1.07
C SER A 121 -7.72 8.30 0.41
N GLY A 122 -8.45 7.24 0.74
CA GLY A 122 -8.49 6.66 2.09
C GLY A 122 -7.12 6.13 2.56
N ILE A 123 -6.20 5.77 1.64
CA ILE A 123 -4.86 5.28 1.98
C ILE A 123 -4.04 6.36 2.69
N PRO A 124 -3.72 7.52 2.06
CA PRO A 124 -2.95 8.56 2.72
C PRO A 124 -3.71 9.20 3.89
N LEU A 125 -5.03 9.35 3.80
CA LEU A 125 -5.83 9.90 4.91
C LEU A 125 -5.79 9.01 6.15
N GLY A 126 -5.96 7.69 5.98
CA GLY A 126 -5.83 6.73 7.08
C GLY A 126 -4.42 6.68 7.65
N THR A 127 -3.39 6.80 6.81
CA THR A 127 -2.00 6.87 7.23
C THR A 127 -1.75 8.11 8.09
N VAL A 128 -2.13 9.29 7.63
CA VAL A 128 -1.97 10.55 8.39
C VAL A 128 -2.75 10.51 9.70
N PHE A 129 -3.99 10.03 9.66
CA PHE A 129 -4.82 9.88 10.85
C PHE A 129 -4.13 8.99 11.91
N ALA A 130 -3.63 7.81 11.51
CA ALA A 130 -2.96 6.92 12.43
C ALA A 130 -1.66 7.52 12.99
N LEU A 131 -0.86 8.19 12.16
CA LEU A 131 0.39 8.83 12.59
C LEU A 131 0.16 9.93 13.64
N ILE A 132 -0.96 10.65 13.57
CA ILE A 132 -1.31 11.69 14.54
C ILE A 132 -1.95 11.08 15.79
N VAL A 133 -2.94 10.21 15.61
CA VAL A 133 -3.81 9.74 16.70
C VAL A 133 -3.11 8.67 17.56
N THR A 134 -2.32 7.78 16.95
CA THR A 134 -1.63 6.71 17.70
C THR A 134 -0.73 7.24 18.80
N PRO A 135 0.21 8.19 18.55
CA PRO A 135 1.06 8.72 19.64
C PRO A 135 0.25 9.38 20.77
N ILE A 136 -0.85 10.07 20.44
CA ILE A 136 -1.72 10.72 21.43
C ILE A 136 -2.35 9.66 22.36
N ILE A 137 -2.92 8.60 21.78
CA ILE A 137 -3.54 7.53 22.56
C ILE A 137 -2.47 6.82 23.42
N VAL A 138 -1.33 6.50 22.83
CA VAL A 138 -0.24 5.78 23.51
C VAL A 138 0.27 6.56 24.70
N GLN A 139 0.44 7.88 24.58
CA GLN A 139 0.89 8.71 25.70
C GLN A 139 -0.15 8.85 26.81
N ALA A 140 -1.43 8.92 26.44
CA ALA A 140 -2.50 9.13 27.42
C ALA A 140 -2.89 7.85 28.17
N TYR A 141 -2.86 6.69 27.47
CA TYR A 141 -3.49 5.47 27.98
C TYR A 141 -2.62 4.20 27.84
N GLY A 142 -1.47 4.28 27.16
CA GLY A 142 -0.64 3.12 26.81
C GLY A 142 -0.87 2.62 25.38
N TRP A 143 0.09 1.84 24.89
CA TRP A 143 0.08 1.37 23.50
C TRP A 143 -1.06 0.37 23.19
N GLU A 144 -1.53 -0.37 24.18
CA GLU A 144 -2.64 -1.32 24.08
C GLU A 144 -3.93 -0.65 23.63
N TRP A 145 -4.20 0.56 24.18
CA TRP A 145 -5.40 1.31 23.85
C TRP A 145 -5.47 1.79 22.41
N ALA A 146 -4.34 1.96 21.75
CA ALA A 146 -4.33 2.25 20.31
C ALA A 146 -4.92 1.08 19.51
N PHE A 147 -4.58 -0.17 19.87
CA PHE A 147 -5.16 -1.35 19.23
C PHE A 147 -6.64 -1.54 19.57
N TYR A 148 -7.02 -1.38 20.84
CA TYR A 148 -8.43 -1.51 21.26
C TYR A 148 -9.31 -0.48 20.57
N SER A 149 -8.90 0.78 20.52
CA SER A 149 -9.67 1.86 19.90
C SER A 149 -9.90 1.62 18.41
N PHE A 150 -8.88 1.25 17.66
CA PHE A 150 -9.01 1.00 16.22
C PHE A 150 -9.78 -0.27 15.92
N ALA A 151 -9.64 -1.32 16.72
CA ALA A 151 -10.46 -2.53 16.60
C ALA A 151 -11.96 -2.23 16.78
N ILE A 152 -12.33 -1.45 17.80
CA ILE A 152 -13.71 -1.04 18.03
C ILE A 152 -14.25 -0.26 16.83
N LEU A 153 -13.44 0.66 16.26
CA LEU A 153 -13.83 1.41 15.07
C LEU A 153 -14.13 0.48 13.88
N GLY A 154 -13.31 -0.56 13.69
CA GLY A 154 -13.53 -1.58 12.67
C GLY A 154 -14.81 -2.38 12.88
N PHE A 155 -15.14 -2.79 14.11
CA PHE A 155 -16.40 -3.47 14.42
C PHE A 155 -17.63 -2.58 14.22
N ILE A 156 -17.55 -1.29 14.59
CA ILE A 156 -18.62 -0.32 14.33
C ILE A 156 -18.83 -0.18 12.82
N TRP A 157 -17.73 -0.04 12.06
CA TRP A 157 -17.82 0.03 10.60
C TRP A 157 -18.46 -1.22 10.01
N ALA A 158 -18.06 -2.41 10.46
CA ALA A 158 -18.62 -3.67 9.99
C ALA A 158 -20.13 -3.78 10.29
N ALA A 159 -20.57 -3.36 11.47
CA ALA A 159 -21.98 -3.35 11.84
C ALA A 159 -22.81 -2.42 10.93
N ILE A 160 -22.29 -1.23 10.62
CA ILE A 160 -22.90 -0.29 9.66
C ILE A 160 -22.90 -0.89 8.26
N TRP A 161 -21.76 -1.46 7.83
CA TRP A 161 -21.58 -2.05 6.52
C TRP A 161 -22.61 -3.14 6.21
N PHE A 162 -22.81 -4.09 7.12
CA PHE A 162 -23.78 -5.17 6.92
C PHE A 162 -25.23 -4.68 6.84
N ARG A 163 -25.55 -3.53 7.47
CA ARG A 163 -26.89 -2.91 7.41
C ARG A 163 -27.11 -2.10 6.13
N VAL A 164 -26.07 -1.44 5.62
CA VAL A 164 -26.20 -0.46 4.52
C VAL A 164 -25.84 -1.06 3.19
N ALA A 165 -24.79 -1.87 3.10
CA ALA A 165 -24.29 -2.37 1.82
C ALA A 165 -25.15 -3.51 1.25
N ALA A 166 -25.15 -3.64 -0.08
CA ALA A 166 -25.67 -4.81 -0.79
C ALA A 166 -24.67 -5.30 -1.82
N SER A 167 -24.62 -6.62 -2.08
CA SER A 167 -23.68 -7.19 -3.07
C SER A 167 -24.07 -6.84 -4.51
N GLU A 168 -25.34 -6.59 -4.74
CA GLU A 168 -25.90 -6.28 -6.07
C GLU A 168 -26.88 -5.10 -5.95
N PRO A 169 -26.86 -4.16 -6.93
CA PRO A 169 -27.75 -3.00 -6.89
C PRO A 169 -29.23 -3.37 -6.79
N GLY A 170 -29.69 -4.32 -7.60
CA GLY A 170 -31.10 -4.73 -7.64
C GLY A 170 -31.63 -5.38 -6.35
N LYS A 171 -30.75 -5.77 -5.42
CA LYS A 171 -31.10 -6.32 -4.11
C LYS A 171 -31.08 -5.27 -2.99
N HIS A 172 -30.75 -4.02 -3.31
CA HIS A 172 -30.68 -2.96 -2.31
C HIS A 172 -32.07 -2.38 -2.02
N PRO A 173 -32.55 -2.38 -0.76
CA PRO A 173 -33.95 -2.05 -0.46
C PRO A 173 -34.35 -0.59 -0.70
N ARG A 174 -33.37 0.31 -0.88
CA ARG A 174 -33.59 1.75 -1.02
C ARG A 174 -33.19 2.30 -2.38
N ILE A 175 -32.81 1.45 -3.35
CA ILE A 175 -32.41 1.92 -4.68
C ILE A 175 -33.63 2.36 -5.45
N SER A 176 -33.55 3.52 -6.12
CA SER A 176 -34.59 3.97 -7.04
C SER A 176 -34.49 3.26 -8.39
N ALA A 177 -35.61 3.15 -9.11
CA ALA A 177 -35.59 2.59 -10.47
C ALA A 177 -34.70 3.38 -11.43
N HIS A 178 -34.63 4.70 -11.28
CA HIS A 178 -33.77 5.57 -12.08
C HIS A 178 -32.29 5.31 -11.78
N GLU A 179 -31.90 5.20 -10.52
CA GLU A 179 -30.53 4.90 -10.11
C GLU A 179 -30.11 3.50 -10.58
N LEU A 180 -30.99 2.51 -10.43
CA LEU A 180 -30.73 1.15 -10.92
C LEU A 180 -30.52 1.13 -12.44
N ALA A 181 -31.35 1.84 -13.21
CA ALA A 181 -31.19 1.97 -14.64
C ALA A 181 -29.88 2.66 -15.02
N HIS A 182 -29.47 3.69 -14.28
CA HIS A 182 -28.20 4.38 -14.50
C HIS A 182 -27.00 3.44 -14.22
N ILE A 183 -27.03 2.68 -13.14
CA ILE A 183 -25.96 1.70 -12.81
C ILE A 183 -25.86 0.62 -13.88
N GLN A 184 -26.99 0.19 -14.44
CA GLN A 184 -27.07 -0.86 -15.45
C GLN A 184 -26.94 -0.36 -16.91
N SER A 185 -26.71 0.94 -17.12
CA SER A 185 -26.66 1.56 -18.45
C SER A 185 -25.59 0.97 -19.36
N ASP A 186 -24.50 0.45 -18.81
CA ASP A 186 -23.39 -0.17 -19.56
C ASP A 186 -23.60 -1.66 -19.86
N GLY A 187 -24.74 -2.24 -19.46
CA GLY A 187 -25.01 -3.67 -19.57
C GLY A 187 -24.30 -4.50 -18.48
N GLU A 188 -24.45 -5.82 -18.56
CA GLU A 188 -23.75 -6.73 -17.67
C GLU A 188 -22.23 -6.67 -17.90
N PRO A 189 -21.41 -6.76 -16.83
CA PRO A 189 -19.97 -6.82 -16.98
C PRO A 189 -19.59 -7.96 -17.94
N SER A 190 -18.87 -7.61 -19.01
CA SER A 190 -18.38 -8.60 -19.97
C SER A 190 -17.59 -9.68 -19.23
N LYS A 191 -18.07 -10.93 -19.28
CA LYS A 191 -17.30 -12.07 -18.78
C LYS A 191 -16.01 -12.13 -19.60
N ILE A 192 -14.88 -12.22 -18.93
CA ILE A 192 -13.59 -12.46 -19.58
C ILE A 192 -13.75 -13.77 -20.35
N GLN A 193 -13.82 -13.67 -21.68
CA GLN A 193 -14.13 -14.82 -22.55
C GLN A 193 -12.99 -15.81 -22.68
N SER A 194 -11.78 -15.44 -22.26
CA SER A 194 -10.61 -16.32 -22.33
C SER A 194 -9.75 -16.15 -21.07
N ALA A 195 -9.21 -17.27 -20.57
CA ALA A 195 -8.23 -17.23 -19.52
C ALA A 195 -7.00 -16.43 -19.97
N PRO A 196 -6.41 -15.57 -19.11
CA PRO A 196 -5.22 -14.81 -19.46
C PRO A 196 -4.05 -15.75 -19.75
N PRO A 197 -3.23 -15.48 -20.77
CA PRO A 197 -2.06 -16.31 -21.10
C PRO A 197 -0.94 -16.09 -20.08
N MET A 198 -1.09 -16.62 -18.88
CA MET A 198 -0.22 -16.35 -17.70
C MET A 198 1.26 -16.56 -17.99
N ILE A 199 1.61 -17.65 -18.68
CA ILE A 199 3.01 -17.96 -18.97
C ILE A 199 3.62 -16.94 -19.95
N GLU A 200 2.85 -16.52 -20.96
CA GLU A 200 3.29 -15.54 -21.95
C GLU A 200 3.42 -14.15 -21.32
N LEU A 201 2.46 -13.76 -20.48
CA LEU A 201 2.52 -12.52 -19.69
C LEU A 201 3.82 -12.48 -18.85
N LEU A 202 4.11 -13.52 -18.10
CA LEU A 202 5.31 -13.57 -17.25
C LEU A 202 6.63 -13.60 -18.03
N LYS A 203 6.64 -14.11 -19.27
CA LYS A 203 7.82 -14.12 -20.15
C LYS A 203 8.08 -12.77 -20.83
N SER A 204 7.09 -11.89 -20.95
CA SER A 204 7.27 -10.57 -21.58
C SER A 204 8.23 -9.70 -20.78
N ARG A 205 9.29 -9.20 -21.44
CA ARG A 205 10.26 -8.28 -20.83
C ARG A 205 9.63 -6.96 -20.38
N ALA A 206 8.63 -6.47 -21.11
CA ALA A 206 7.92 -5.26 -20.76
C ALA A 206 7.11 -5.44 -19.46
N ILE A 207 6.45 -6.60 -19.28
CA ILE A 207 5.75 -6.94 -18.04
C ILE A 207 6.73 -7.14 -16.89
N GLN A 208 7.86 -7.82 -17.11
CA GLN A 208 8.92 -7.94 -16.11
C GLN A 208 9.42 -6.57 -15.67
N ALA A 209 9.53 -5.59 -16.59
CA ALA A 209 9.93 -4.22 -16.25
C ALA A 209 8.92 -3.55 -15.31
N ILE A 210 7.62 -3.73 -15.54
CA ILE A 210 6.57 -3.24 -14.64
C ILE A 210 6.67 -3.94 -13.27
N MET A 211 6.83 -5.26 -13.24
CA MET A 211 6.94 -6.03 -11.99
C MET A 211 8.13 -5.56 -11.14
N VAL A 212 9.30 -5.39 -11.76
CA VAL A 212 10.50 -4.90 -11.09
C VAL A 212 10.32 -3.46 -10.61
N ALA A 213 9.74 -2.59 -11.44
CA ALA A 213 9.48 -1.21 -11.04
C ALA A 213 8.52 -1.14 -9.84
N HIS A 214 7.45 -1.94 -9.84
CA HIS A 214 6.48 -2.02 -8.74
C HIS A 214 7.12 -2.56 -7.45
N PHE A 215 7.92 -3.62 -7.56
CA PHE A 215 8.69 -4.17 -6.44
C PHE A 215 9.63 -3.11 -5.83
N CYS A 216 10.44 -2.45 -6.65
CA CYS A 216 11.42 -1.46 -6.19
C CYS A 216 10.75 -0.21 -5.60
N ASN A 217 9.65 0.24 -6.18
CA ASN A 217 8.86 1.34 -5.65
C ASN A 217 8.30 1.02 -4.25
N ASN A 218 7.76 -0.19 -4.08
CA ASN A 218 7.19 -0.61 -2.81
C ASN A 218 8.24 -0.93 -1.75
N TRP A 219 9.49 -1.23 -2.13
CA TRP A 219 10.57 -1.37 -1.16
C TRP A 219 10.75 -0.10 -0.32
N SER A 220 10.90 1.04 -0.98
CA SER A 220 11.05 2.32 -0.30
C SER A 220 9.76 2.76 0.41
N LEU A 221 8.59 2.50 -0.20
CA LEU A 221 7.30 2.82 0.41
C LEU A 221 7.11 2.07 1.74
N PHE A 222 7.28 0.74 1.75
CA PHE A 222 7.07 -0.05 2.95
C PHE A 222 8.16 0.18 4.00
N LEU A 223 9.40 0.44 3.58
CA LEU A 223 10.46 0.86 4.50
C LEU A 223 10.05 2.13 5.25
N LEU A 224 9.63 3.17 4.53
CA LEU A 224 9.20 4.43 5.15
C LEU A 224 7.93 4.25 5.99
N LEU A 225 6.96 3.50 5.50
CA LEU A 225 5.70 3.27 6.22
C LEU A 225 5.92 2.57 7.57
N THR A 226 6.91 1.69 7.66
CA THR A 226 7.15 0.86 8.85
C THR A 226 8.25 1.39 9.76
N TRP A 227 9.33 1.92 9.21
CA TRP A 227 10.52 2.30 9.97
C TRP A 227 10.72 3.80 10.14
N LEU A 228 9.98 4.66 9.42
CA LEU A 228 10.13 6.12 9.55
C LEU A 228 9.85 6.61 10.98
N PRO A 229 8.79 6.18 11.69
CA PRO A 229 8.59 6.58 13.08
C PRO A 229 9.77 6.21 13.99
N THR A 230 10.30 5.00 13.85
CA THR A 230 11.46 4.54 14.62
C THR A 230 12.74 5.31 14.25
N PHE A 231 12.97 5.61 12.97
CA PHE A 231 14.10 6.43 12.54
C PHE A 231 14.03 7.84 13.15
N ILE A 232 12.88 8.48 13.14
CA ILE A 232 12.69 9.81 13.72
C ILE A 232 12.93 9.77 15.24
N ASN A 233 12.40 8.78 15.95
CA ASN A 233 12.57 8.67 17.39
C ASN A 233 13.98 8.22 17.79
N LYS A 234 14.41 7.04 17.32
CA LYS A 234 15.67 6.41 17.76
C LYS A 234 16.88 6.87 16.96
N GLY A 235 16.70 7.19 15.68
CA GLY A 235 17.78 7.65 14.80
C GLY A 235 18.10 9.13 14.97
N LEU A 236 17.06 9.97 15.11
CA LEU A 236 17.22 11.44 15.21
C LEU A 236 16.93 11.99 16.62
N GLY A 237 16.57 11.17 17.60
CA GLY A 237 16.35 11.56 18.99
C GLY A 237 15.13 12.45 19.21
N VAL A 238 14.13 12.41 18.34
CA VAL A 238 12.91 13.22 18.48
C VAL A 238 11.96 12.57 19.49
N ASP A 239 11.36 13.39 20.33
CA ASP A 239 10.40 12.94 21.33
C ASP A 239 9.23 12.18 20.70
N TYR A 240 8.80 11.10 21.34
CA TYR A 240 7.71 10.25 20.88
C TYR A 240 6.42 11.03 20.59
N SER A 241 6.10 12.06 21.39
CA SER A 241 4.95 12.94 21.22
C SER A 241 4.92 13.67 19.87
N SER A 242 6.09 13.95 19.34
CA SER A 242 6.25 14.75 18.12
C SER A 242 6.38 13.92 16.85
N ILE A 243 6.53 12.60 16.95
CA ILE A 243 6.74 11.70 15.80
C ILE A 243 5.66 11.89 14.76
N GLY A 244 4.39 11.92 15.18
CA GLY A 244 3.24 12.02 14.29
C GLY A 244 3.30 13.27 13.39
N TYR A 245 3.65 14.41 13.96
CA TYR A 245 3.73 15.68 13.22
C TYR A 245 4.79 15.65 12.11
N PHE A 246 5.92 15.04 12.36
CA PHE A 246 6.99 14.95 11.37
C PHE A 246 6.73 13.85 10.35
N THR A 247 6.25 12.68 10.79
CA THR A 247 6.01 11.55 9.87
C THR A 247 4.88 11.80 8.89
N MET A 248 3.86 12.61 9.23
CA MET A 248 2.72 12.86 8.34
C MET A 248 3.08 13.72 7.11
N VAL A 249 4.10 14.61 7.22
CA VAL A 249 4.42 15.59 6.17
C VAL A 249 4.73 14.94 4.81
N PRO A 250 5.63 13.95 4.71
CA PRO A 250 5.90 13.25 3.44
C PRO A 250 4.65 12.63 2.81
N PHE A 251 3.72 12.10 3.61
CA PHE A 251 2.50 11.46 3.09
C PHE A 251 1.46 12.46 2.61
N ILE A 252 1.30 13.60 3.28
CA ILE A 252 0.43 14.70 2.81
C ILE A 252 0.94 15.22 1.47
N VAL A 253 2.24 15.48 1.34
CA VAL A 253 2.82 15.98 0.10
C VAL A 253 2.71 14.94 -1.02
N SER A 254 2.89 13.65 -0.72
CA SER A 254 2.66 12.57 -1.69
C SER A 254 1.22 12.58 -2.22
N PHE A 255 0.22 12.74 -1.35
CA PHE A 255 -1.19 12.83 -1.75
C PHE A 255 -1.45 13.96 -2.75
N LEU A 256 -0.88 15.13 -2.50
CA LEU A 256 -1.01 16.29 -3.41
C LEU A 256 -0.27 16.04 -4.74
N SER A 257 0.93 15.46 -4.66
CA SER A 257 1.82 15.22 -5.80
C SER A 257 1.29 14.18 -6.77
N LEU A 258 0.51 13.19 -6.31
CA LEU A 258 -0.09 12.14 -7.16
C LEU A 258 -0.94 12.72 -8.29
N ASN A 259 -1.81 13.68 -7.97
CA ASN A 259 -2.68 14.32 -8.97
C ASN A 259 -1.88 15.22 -9.94
N ILE A 260 -0.88 15.93 -9.44
CA ILE A 260 0.01 16.78 -10.24
C ILE A 260 0.80 15.91 -11.23
N ALA A 261 1.37 14.83 -10.77
CA ALA A 261 2.17 13.92 -11.60
C ALA A 261 1.36 13.28 -12.74
N GLY A 262 0.14 12.81 -12.46
CA GLY A 262 -0.77 12.32 -13.49
C GLY A 262 -1.08 13.38 -14.56
N GLY A 263 -1.42 14.60 -14.13
CA GLY A 263 -1.70 15.70 -15.03
C GLY A 263 -0.49 16.14 -15.90
N ILE A 264 0.74 16.04 -15.34
CA ILE A 264 1.98 16.30 -16.10
C ILE A 264 2.14 15.22 -17.19
N ALA A 265 2.00 13.94 -16.85
CA ALA A 265 2.11 12.85 -17.81
C ALA A 265 1.10 13.00 -18.96
N ASP A 266 -0.16 13.32 -18.65
CA ASP A 266 -1.21 13.53 -19.65
C ASP A 266 -0.89 14.74 -20.58
N ARG A 267 -0.38 15.83 -20.02
CA ARG A 267 0.04 17.00 -20.82
C ARG A 267 1.19 16.69 -21.76
N MET A 268 2.17 15.88 -21.31
CA MET A 268 3.28 15.44 -22.14
C MET A 268 2.81 14.59 -23.32
N ILE A 269 1.85 13.67 -23.10
CA ILE A 269 1.26 12.86 -24.18
C ILE A 269 0.47 13.75 -25.14
N LYS A 270 -0.37 14.66 -24.61
CA LYS A 270 -1.14 15.60 -25.43
C LYS A 270 -0.27 16.55 -26.26
N SER A 271 0.95 16.86 -25.81
CA SER A 271 1.91 17.65 -26.59
C SER A 271 2.60 16.88 -27.73
N GLY A 272 2.21 15.60 -27.95
CA GLY A 272 2.74 14.77 -29.03
C GLY A 272 3.96 13.91 -28.64
N MET A 273 4.34 13.86 -27.35
CA MET A 273 5.42 12.99 -26.92
C MET A 273 4.98 11.53 -26.95
N ALA A 274 5.84 10.65 -27.48
CA ALA A 274 5.58 9.21 -27.51
C ALA A 274 5.30 8.66 -26.11
N VAL A 275 4.25 7.82 -25.97
CA VAL A 275 3.79 7.29 -24.67
C VAL A 275 4.92 6.63 -23.89
N ILE A 276 5.71 5.77 -24.55
CA ILE A 276 6.85 5.10 -23.88
C ILE A 276 7.88 6.09 -23.35
N LYS A 277 8.13 7.20 -24.05
CA LYS A 277 9.06 8.24 -23.58
C LYS A 277 8.53 8.91 -22.32
N VAL A 278 7.23 9.20 -22.26
CA VAL A 278 6.57 9.74 -21.07
C VAL A 278 6.68 8.74 -19.91
N ARG A 279 6.36 7.46 -20.14
CA ARG A 279 6.47 6.40 -19.11
C ARG A 279 7.88 6.32 -18.52
N LYS A 280 8.90 6.33 -19.38
CA LYS A 280 10.31 6.30 -18.97
C LYS A 280 10.74 7.54 -18.19
N ILE A 281 10.35 8.75 -18.63
CA ILE A 281 10.64 10.00 -17.91
C ILE A 281 9.99 9.98 -16.53
N MET A 282 8.69 9.67 -16.45
CA MET A 282 7.96 9.65 -15.17
C MET A 282 8.54 8.60 -14.21
N GLN A 283 8.95 7.43 -14.74
CA GLN A 283 9.56 6.40 -13.92
C GLN A 283 10.99 6.78 -13.47
N THR A 284 11.74 7.50 -14.30
CA THR A 284 13.07 8.04 -13.90
C THR A 284 12.92 9.06 -12.78
N ILE A 285 11.96 9.98 -12.89
CA ILE A 285 11.66 10.94 -11.82
C ILE A 285 11.29 10.19 -10.53
N SER A 286 10.43 9.18 -10.63
CA SER A 286 9.99 8.41 -9.48
C SER A 286 11.14 7.64 -8.81
N LEU A 287 11.65 6.59 -9.46
CA LEU A 287 12.66 5.72 -8.84
C LEU A 287 14.03 6.40 -8.73
N GLY A 288 14.41 7.26 -9.68
CA GLY A 288 15.66 8.02 -9.62
C GLY A 288 15.65 9.05 -8.50
N GLY A 289 14.54 9.77 -8.33
CA GLY A 289 14.35 10.72 -7.22
C GLY A 289 14.34 10.02 -5.87
N MET A 290 13.64 8.88 -5.75
CA MET A 290 13.66 8.05 -4.55
C MET A 290 15.06 7.52 -4.25
N ALA A 291 15.79 7.02 -5.27
CA ALA A 291 17.15 6.52 -5.12
C ALA A 291 18.07 7.62 -4.57
N ALA A 292 18.08 8.80 -5.20
CA ALA A 292 18.91 9.91 -4.77
C ALA A 292 18.61 10.34 -3.32
N ALA A 293 17.33 10.44 -2.97
CA ALA A 293 16.91 10.81 -1.61
C ALA A 293 17.32 9.75 -0.57
N MET A 294 17.10 8.45 -0.88
CA MET A 294 17.47 7.36 0.03
C MET A 294 18.99 7.25 0.23
N MET A 295 19.79 7.56 -0.78
CA MET A 295 21.26 7.54 -0.65
C MET A 295 21.79 8.58 0.34
N VAL A 296 21.06 9.68 0.57
CA VAL A 296 21.53 10.78 1.41
C VAL A 296 20.79 10.94 2.73
N VAL A 297 19.56 10.45 2.86
CA VAL A 297 18.73 10.69 4.05
C VAL A 297 19.33 10.12 5.34
N GLY A 298 20.08 9.00 5.23
CA GLY A 298 20.74 8.38 6.39
C GLY A 298 21.84 9.24 7.03
N TYR A 299 22.31 10.27 6.32
CA TYR A 299 23.30 11.23 6.82
C TYR A 299 22.66 12.51 7.41
N ALA A 300 21.33 12.57 7.46
CA ALA A 300 20.66 13.72 8.02
C ALA A 300 20.90 13.81 9.54
N GLU A 301 21.53 14.90 9.98
CA GLU A 301 21.83 15.15 11.39
C GLU A 301 20.65 15.82 12.13
N THR A 302 19.70 16.40 11.39
CA THR A 302 18.54 17.08 11.96
C THR A 302 17.24 16.55 11.37
N ILE A 303 16.19 16.58 12.19
CA ILE A 303 14.84 16.20 11.76
C ILE A 303 14.36 16.98 10.53
N TRP A 304 14.66 18.28 10.45
CA TRP A 304 14.23 19.15 9.36
C TRP A 304 14.83 18.73 8.02
N VAL A 305 16.12 18.40 8.00
CA VAL A 305 16.81 17.88 6.80
C VAL A 305 16.26 16.53 6.40
N ALA A 306 16.07 15.61 7.36
CA ALA A 306 15.51 14.28 7.09
C ALA A 306 14.11 14.38 6.48
N ILE A 307 13.21 15.16 7.10
CA ILE A 307 11.83 15.33 6.62
C ILE A 307 11.79 16.03 5.26
N ALA A 308 12.63 17.03 5.02
CA ALA A 308 12.72 17.67 3.71
C ALA A 308 13.11 16.68 2.61
N ILE A 309 14.16 15.87 2.84
CA ILE A 309 14.61 14.84 1.89
C ILE A 309 13.50 13.80 1.66
N MET A 310 12.87 13.30 2.72
CA MET A 310 11.81 12.30 2.62
C MET A 310 10.54 12.86 1.95
N THR A 311 10.22 14.11 2.18
CA THR A 311 9.10 14.80 1.53
C THR A 311 9.34 14.93 0.03
N VAL A 312 10.54 15.34 -0.37
CA VAL A 312 10.94 15.38 -1.79
C VAL A 312 10.92 13.98 -2.40
N SER A 313 11.43 12.96 -1.68
CA SER A 313 11.39 11.56 -2.11
C SER A 313 9.97 11.09 -2.41
N ASN A 314 9.04 11.33 -1.50
CA ASN A 314 7.64 10.92 -1.67
C ASN A 314 6.93 11.71 -2.78
N ALA A 315 7.21 13.01 -2.90
CA ALA A 315 6.69 13.84 -3.99
C ALA A 315 7.14 13.32 -5.36
N LEU A 316 8.44 13.05 -5.53
CA LEU A 316 9.00 12.49 -6.76
C LEU A 316 8.51 11.04 -6.99
N GLY A 317 8.41 10.23 -5.93
CA GLY A 317 7.86 8.88 -5.96
C GLY A 317 6.45 8.80 -6.55
N SER A 318 5.65 9.85 -6.33
CA SER A 318 4.29 9.98 -6.88
C SER A 318 4.25 10.01 -8.42
N ALA A 319 5.37 10.30 -9.10
CA ALA A 319 5.46 10.24 -10.55
C ALA A 319 5.28 8.81 -11.11
N ALA A 320 5.39 7.77 -10.28
CA ALA A 320 5.09 6.39 -10.66
C ALA A 320 3.69 6.22 -11.29
N VAL A 321 2.73 7.06 -10.91
CA VAL A 321 1.37 7.05 -11.47
C VAL A 321 1.37 7.30 -12.98
N GLY A 322 2.25 8.18 -13.47
CA GLY A 322 2.45 8.42 -14.90
C GLY A 322 3.46 7.47 -15.56
N GLY A 323 4.15 6.66 -14.77
CA GLY A 323 5.14 5.65 -15.18
C GLY A 323 4.56 4.25 -15.26
N PHE A 324 5.06 3.33 -14.41
CA PHE A 324 4.69 1.91 -14.45
C PHE A 324 3.21 1.64 -14.13
N VAL A 325 2.57 2.47 -13.29
CA VAL A 325 1.20 2.21 -12.82
C VAL A 325 0.19 2.16 -13.97
N VAL A 326 0.23 3.15 -14.87
CA VAL A 326 -0.67 3.16 -16.03
C VAL A 326 -0.15 2.31 -17.20
N ASN A 327 1.11 1.91 -17.20
CA ASN A 327 1.71 1.11 -18.27
C ASN A 327 1.11 -0.30 -18.39
N HIS A 328 0.45 -0.80 -17.35
CA HIS A 328 -0.35 -2.03 -17.41
C HIS A 328 -1.45 -1.95 -18.51
N MET A 329 -2.09 -0.78 -18.62
CA MET A 329 -3.15 -0.55 -19.60
C MET A 329 -2.61 -0.32 -21.02
N ASP A 330 -1.37 0.18 -21.13
CA ASP A 330 -0.74 0.36 -22.45
C ASP A 330 -0.41 -1.01 -23.07
N ILE A 331 0.18 -1.94 -22.29
CA ILE A 331 0.71 -3.22 -22.77
C ILE A 331 -0.37 -4.27 -22.96
N ALA A 332 -1.31 -4.37 -22.03
CA ALA A 332 -2.34 -5.41 -22.00
C ALA A 332 -3.69 -4.84 -21.55
N PRO A 333 -4.36 -4.02 -22.39
CA PRO A 333 -5.60 -3.35 -22.00
C PRO A 333 -6.67 -4.33 -21.52
N LYS A 334 -6.83 -5.47 -22.21
CA LYS A 334 -7.81 -6.52 -21.89
C LYS A 334 -7.50 -7.25 -20.58
N TYR A 335 -6.23 -7.38 -20.23
CA TYR A 335 -5.75 -8.09 -19.04
C TYR A 335 -5.16 -7.16 -17.98
N ALA A 336 -5.38 -5.85 -18.06
CA ALA A 336 -4.77 -4.86 -17.18
C ALA A 336 -5.05 -5.14 -15.68
N GLY A 337 -6.26 -5.59 -15.34
CA GLY A 337 -6.61 -5.97 -13.97
C GLY A 337 -5.85 -7.22 -13.49
N THR A 338 -5.74 -8.26 -14.32
CA THR A 338 -4.97 -9.46 -14.01
C THR A 338 -3.48 -9.13 -13.84
N LEU A 339 -2.95 -8.30 -14.75
CA LEU A 339 -1.56 -7.87 -14.70
C LEU A 339 -1.28 -7.04 -13.45
N MET A 340 -2.18 -6.14 -13.06
CA MET A 340 -2.09 -5.40 -11.80
C MET A 340 -2.09 -6.36 -10.60
N GLY A 341 -2.93 -7.39 -10.60
CA GLY A 341 -2.95 -8.42 -9.55
C GLY A 341 -1.60 -9.14 -9.40
N ILE A 342 -0.99 -9.55 -10.54
CA ILE A 342 0.32 -10.21 -10.56
C ILE A 342 1.41 -9.27 -10.02
N THR A 343 1.47 -8.05 -10.55
CA THR A 343 2.51 -7.10 -10.15
C THR A 343 2.35 -6.63 -8.71
N ASN A 344 1.11 -6.50 -8.21
CA ASN A 344 0.84 -6.16 -6.82
C ASN A 344 1.22 -7.29 -5.84
N THR A 345 1.08 -8.54 -6.28
CA THR A 345 1.58 -9.70 -5.52
C THR A 345 3.11 -9.62 -5.37
N MET A 346 3.82 -9.35 -6.46
CA MET A 346 5.27 -9.11 -6.40
C MET A 346 5.64 -7.88 -5.56
N ALA A 347 4.83 -6.84 -5.61
CA ALA A 347 5.02 -5.62 -4.86
C ALA A 347 4.73 -5.75 -3.34
N ALA A 348 4.09 -6.83 -2.90
CA ALA A 348 3.94 -7.13 -1.48
C ALA A 348 5.20 -7.79 -0.87
N VAL A 349 6.02 -8.44 -1.70
CA VAL A 349 7.25 -9.12 -1.25
C VAL A 349 8.24 -8.19 -0.53
N PRO A 350 8.48 -6.93 -0.98
CA PRO A 350 9.29 -5.96 -0.23
C PRO A 350 8.81 -5.69 1.20
N GLY A 351 7.51 -5.77 1.45
CA GLY A 351 6.95 -5.66 2.81
C GLY A 351 7.43 -6.80 3.72
N ILE A 352 7.71 -7.98 3.16
CA ILE A 352 8.25 -9.12 3.92
C ILE A 352 9.76 -8.97 4.05
N ILE A 353 10.48 -9.05 2.92
CA ILE A 353 11.95 -9.13 2.95
C ILE A 353 12.59 -7.78 3.27
N GLY A 354 12.08 -6.67 2.74
CA GLY A 354 12.67 -5.34 2.92
C GLY A 354 12.51 -4.82 4.34
N VAL A 355 11.33 -4.99 4.93
CA VAL A 355 11.06 -4.55 6.31
C VAL A 355 11.86 -5.38 7.32
N TYR A 356 11.94 -6.71 7.12
CA TYR A 356 12.76 -7.59 7.96
C TYR A 356 14.26 -7.29 7.81
N THR A 357 14.74 -7.14 6.57
CA THR A 357 16.15 -6.84 6.28
C THR A 357 16.59 -5.53 6.92
N ALA A 358 15.73 -4.50 6.94
CA ALA A 358 16.02 -3.25 7.62
C ALA A 358 16.26 -3.46 9.12
N GLY A 359 15.40 -4.24 9.79
CA GLY A 359 15.58 -4.62 11.19
C GLY A 359 16.87 -5.39 11.43
N LEU A 360 17.22 -6.33 10.54
CA LEU A 360 18.45 -7.12 10.64
C LEU A 360 19.71 -6.25 10.46
N ILE A 361 19.71 -5.32 9.49
CA ILE A 361 20.82 -4.39 9.30
C ILE A 361 21.01 -3.54 10.56
N LEU A 362 19.93 -3.01 11.13
CA LEU A 362 19.99 -2.21 12.35
C LEU A 362 20.48 -3.02 13.55
N GLU A 363 20.07 -4.29 13.69
CA GLU A 363 20.56 -5.18 14.77
C GLU A 363 22.06 -5.44 14.66
N LEU A 364 22.56 -5.69 13.44
CA LEU A 364 23.96 -6.06 13.20
C LEU A 364 24.91 -4.86 13.16
N THR A 365 24.44 -3.70 12.73
CA THR A 365 25.32 -2.56 12.40
C THR A 365 24.96 -1.26 13.11
N GLY A 366 23.76 -1.13 13.64
CA GLY A 366 23.22 0.13 14.19
C GLY A 366 23.03 1.23 13.13
N SER A 367 23.26 0.95 11.84
CA SER A 367 23.39 1.98 10.81
C SER A 367 22.12 2.20 10.00
N TRP A 368 21.46 3.33 10.20
CA TRP A 368 20.38 3.81 9.34
C TRP A 368 20.86 4.14 7.93
N VAL A 369 22.11 4.57 7.77
CA VAL A 369 22.72 4.85 6.46
C VAL A 369 22.65 3.62 5.56
N LEU A 370 23.05 2.44 6.07
CA LEU A 370 23.03 1.20 5.30
C LEU A 370 21.61 0.77 4.92
N VAL A 371 20.64 0.95 5.82
CA VAL A 371 19.22 0.66 5.55
C VAL A 371 18.70 1.48 4.37
N PHE A 372 18.94 2.78 4.40
CA PHE A 372 18.47 3.68 3.33
C PHE A 372 19.27 3.50 2.03
N GLN A 373 20.59 3.29 2.10
CA GLN A 373 21.40 3.04 0.91
C GLN A 373 21.00 1.75 0.18
N LEU A 374 20.62 0.70 0.90
CA LEU A 374 20.06 -0.51 0.30
C LEU A 374 18.78 -0.18 -0.49
N ALA A 375 17.86 0.59 0.10
CA ALA A 375 16.63 1.00 -0.57
C ALA A 375 16.91 1.89 -1.79
N GLY A 376 17.87 2.79 -1.70
CA GLY A 376 18.33 3.63 -2.80
C GLY A 376 18.93 2.81 -3.95
N THR A 377 19.75 1.81 -3.63
CA THR A 377 20.36 0.89 -4.62
C THR A 377 19.29 0.08 -5.35
N ILE A 378 18.31 -0.45 -4.61
CA ILE A 378 17.18 -1.19 -5.20
C ILE A 378 16.35 -0.29 -6.11
N SER A 379 16.07 0.95 -5.68
CA SER A 379 15.34 1.92 -6.51
C SER A 379 16.11 2.26 -7.79
N LEU A 380 17.43 2.45 -7.70
CA LEU A 380 18.29 2.71 -8.87
C LEU A 380 18.28 1.53 -9.84
N PHE A 381 18.39 0.30 -9.32
CA PHE A 381 18.29 -0.92 -10.13
C PHE A 381 16.93 -0.98 -10.84
N GLY A 382 15.84 -0.74 -10.14
CA GLY A 382 14.49 -0.73 -10.73
C GLY A 382 14.34 0.30 -11.84
N MET A 383 14.87 1.50 -11.66
CA MET A 383 14.90 2.55 -12.68
C MET A 383 15.64 2.09 -13.93
N LEU A 384 16.87 1.59 -13.78
CA LEU A 384 17.70 1.14 -14.92
C LEU A 384 17.06 -0.04 -15.66
N PHE A 385 16.49 -0.99 -14.93
CA PHE A 385 15.77 -2.13 -15.51
C PHE A 385 14.55 -1.67 -16.31
N TYR A 386 13.75 -0.76 -15.76
CA TYR A 386 12.59 -0.20 -16.45
C TYR A 386 13.01 0.58 -17.71
N LEU A 387 14.01 1.42 -17.62
CA LEU A 387 14.54 2.17 -18.79
C LEU A 387 14.98 1.25 -19.91
N ARG A 388 15.55 0.09 -19.58
CA ARG A 388 16.08 -0.88 -20.59
C ARG A 388 14.98 -1.70 -21.24
N PHE A 389 13.93 -2.13 -20.49
CA PHE A 389 13.01 -3.17 -20.94
C PHE A 389 11.56 -2.71 -21.08
N ALA A 390 11.19 -1.53 -20.57
CA ALA A 390 9.81 -1.05 -20.68
C ALA A 390 9.40 -0.75 -22.13
N SER A 391 8.19 -1.13 -22.50
CA SER A 391 7.49 -0.77 -23.72
C SER A 391 6.11 -0.19 -23.37
N ALA A 392 5.52 0.55 -24.32
CA ALA A 392 4.11 0.95 -24.29
C ALA A 392 3.35 0.39 -25.50
N ASP A 393 3.99 -0.50 -26.27
CA ASP A 393 3.34 -1.18 -27.38
C ASP A 393 2.40 -2.26 -26.85
N LYS A 394 1.21 -2.32 -27.39
CA LYS A 394 0.22 -3.33 -27.05
C LYS A 394 0.74 -4.71 -27.44
N GLN A 395 0.86 -5.61 -26.48
CA GLN A 395 1.40 -6.97 -26.65
C GLN A 395 0.34 -8.06 -26.48
N PHE A 396 -0.72 -7.77 -25.72
CA PHE A 396 -1.75 -8.75 -25.39
C PHE A 396 -3.13 -8.12 -25.54
N ASP A 397 -3.95 -8.81 -26.35
CA ASP A 397 -5.35 -8.48 -26.64
C ASP A 397 -6.31 -9.41 -25.94
#